data_8f266e0e9b921b3f4b01be6fa4d8ad2c
#
_entry.id   8f266e0e9b921b3f4b01be6fa4d8ad2c
#
_cell.length_a   1.000
_cell.length_b   1.000
_cell.length_c   1.000
_cell.angle_alpha   90.00
_cell.angle_beta   90.00
_cell.angle_gamma   90.00
#
_symmetry.space_group_name_H-M   'P 1'
#
loop_
_entity.id
_entity.type
_entity.pdbx_description
1 polymer ?
#
loop_
_entity_poly.entity_id
_entity_poly.type
_entity_poly.pdbx_seq_one_letter_code
_entity_poly.pdbx_strand_id
1 'polypeptide(L)'
;MRGQKWMLAAAACGALAAGCAKPAPEAPAVDVVAEAQAIRDRSAAWMQLAQAKDAAGIVNGIYTADGVALFDGDIRKGTAELQAGMEAEFTASPGATISWTTNDVQVAASGDLAYERGTFSFDPDGAGEAPAEEGEFVTIWTKADGTWRAVVDAGTARKAAEAAAPAAG
;
A
#
# COMPACT_ATOMS: atom_id res chain seq x y z
N MET A 1 13.13 84.31 -29.75
CA MET A 1 13.58 83.90 -28.41
C MET A 1 12.98 82.56 -28.11
N ARG A 2 13.80 81.58 -27.71
CA ARG A 2 13.53 80.24 -27.19
C ARG A 2 12.89 79.26 -28.16
N GLY A 3 13.74 78.43 -28.76
CA GLY A 3 13.42 77.21 -29.51
C GLY A 3 13.12 76.03 -28.59
N GLN A 4 12.09 75.38 -28.97
CA GLN A 4 11.68 74.10 -28.30
C GLN A 4 12.20 72.93 -29.15
N LYS A 5 13.19 72.21 -28.62
CA LYS A 5 13.74 71.02 -29.25
C LYS A 5 12.84 69.86 -28.91
N TRP A 6 12.26 69.20 -29.90
CA TRP A 6 11.50 67.98 -29.77
C TRP A 6 12.51 66.80 -29.81
N MET A 7 12.61 66.06 -28.72
CA MET A 7 13.34 64.80 -28.67
C MET A 7 12.41 63.66 -29.14
N LEU A 8 12.80 63.04 -30.23
CA LEU A 8 12.21 61.79 -30.68
C LEU A 8 12.74 60.63 -29.79
N ALA A 9 11.86 60.01 -29.02
CA ALA A 9 12.17 58.78 -28.30
C ALA A 9 11.94 57.62 -29.26
N ALA A 10 13.02 56.90 -29.62
CA ALA A 10 12.94 55.65 -30.37
C ALA A 10 12.55 54.50 -29.40
N ALA A 11 11.36 53.97 -29.61
CA ALA A 11 10.92 52.77 -28.92
C ALA A 11 11.59 51.52 -29.58
N ALA A 12 12.51 50.90 -28.87
CA ALA A 12 13.07 49.61 -29.26
C ALA A 12 12.06 48.50 -28.93
N CYS A 13 11.43 47.93 -29.97
CA CYS A 13 10.65 46.68 -29.86
C CYS A 13 11.60 45.48 -29.66
N GLY A 14 11.76 45.04 -28.42
CA GLY A 14 12.43 43.79 -28.10
C GLY A 14 11.57 42.57 -28.55
N ALA A 15 12.00 41.89 -29.61
CA ALA A 15 11.40 40.62 -30.01
C ALA A 15 11.72 39.55 -28.96
N LEU A 16 10.72 39.12 -28.18
CA LEU A 16 10.77 37.92 -27.34
C LEU A 16 10.83 36.72 -28.29
N ALA A 17 12.01 36.14 -28.46
CA ALA A 17 12.17 34.84 -29.08
C ALA A 17 11.60 33.79 -28.08
N ALA A 18 10.36 33.36 -28.31
CA ALA A 18 9.81 32.18 -27.68
C ALA A 18 10.59 30.95 -28.22
N GLY A 19 11.64 30.58 -27.50
CA GLY A 19 12.35 29.33 -27.77
C GLY A 19 11.38 28.15 -27.58
N CYS A 20 11.05 27.46 -28.67
CA CYS A 20 10.39 26.17 -28.60
C CYS A 20 11.33 25.21 -27.86
N ALA A 21 11.12 25.05 -26.54
CA ALA A 21 11.77 23.99 -25.79
C ALA A 21 11.31 22.65 -26.40
N LYS A 22 12.28 21.87 -26.88
CA LYS A 22 12.03 20.52 -27.37
C LYS A 22 11.36 19.74 -26.20
N PRO A 23 10.21 19.10 -26.42
CA PRO A 23 9.59 18.29 -25.36
C PRO A 23 10.61 17.28 -24.83
N ALA A 24 10.68 17.19 -23.49
CA ALA A 24 11.52 16.18 -22.86
C ALA A 24 11.10 14.78 -23.37
N PRO A 25 12.04 13.84 -23.51
CA PRO A 25 11.67 12.47 -23.86
C PRO A 25 10.62 11.97 -22.88
N GLU A 26 9.52 11.45 -23.40
CA GLU A 26 8.48 10.83 -22.58
C GLU A 26 9.11 9.63 -21.86
N ALA A 27 8.93 9.57 -20.53
CA ALA A 27 9.40 8.43 -19.75
C ALA A 27 8.76 7.13 -20.29
N PRO A 28 9.47 6.01 -20.31
CA PRO A 28 8.89 4.75 -20.74
C PRO A 28 7.60 4.48 -19.97
N ALA A 29 6.56 4.05 -20.68
CA ALA A 29 5.31 3.68 -20.06
C ALA A 29 5.53 2.51 -19.07
N VAL A 30 4.96 2.62 -17.89
CA VAL A 30 5.04 1.58 -16.86
C VAL A 30 4.20 0.38 -17.31
N ASP A 31 4.75 -0.82 -17.22
CA ASP A 31 4.00 -2.06 -17.39
C ASP A 31 3.24 -2.38 -16.09
N VAL A 32 2.04 -1.81 -15.97
CA VAL A 32 1.20 -1.97 -14.77
C VAL A 32 0.78 -3.43 -14.52
N VAL A 33 0.78 -4.27 -15.57
CA VAL A 33 0.45 -5.70 -15.44
C VAL A 33 1.61 -6.43 -14.78
N ALA A 34 2.85 -6.18 -15.21
CA ALA A 34 4.04 -6.74 -14.59
C ALA A 34 4.20 -6.24 -13.14
N GLU A 35 3.90 -4.97 -12.87
CA GLU A 35 3.94 -4.41 -11.52
C GLU A 35 2.88 -5.03 -10.61
N ALA A 36 1.68 -5.25 -11.09
CA ALA A 36 0.64 -5.93 -10.33
C ALA A 36 1.03 -7.39 -9.99
N GLN A 37 1.70 -8.08 -10.92
CA GLN A 37 2.23 -9.42 -10.65
C GLN A 37 3.33 -9.39 -9.59
N ALA A 38 4.24 -8.42 -9.64
CA ALA A 38 5.29 -8.26 -8.62
C ALA A 38 4.71 -8.03 -7.21
N ILE A 39 3.58 -7.30 -7.08
CA ILE A 39 2.88 -7.15 -5.81
C ILE A 39 2.29 -8.49 -5.34
N ARG A 40 1.65 -9.26 -6.23
CA ARG A 40 1.12 -10.60 -5.87
C ARG A 40 2.22 -11.54 -5.38
N ASP A 41 3.39 -11.50 -6.02
CA ASP A 41 4.54 -12.30 -5.61
C ASP A 41 5.06 -11.85 -4.23
N ARG A 42 5.04 -10.53 -3.96
CA ARG A 42 5.37 -9.98 -2.64
C ARG A 42 4.38 -10.42 -1.56
N SER A 43 3.09 -10.36 -1.87
CA SER A 43 2.01 -10.81 -0.98
C SER A 43 2.16 -12.29 -0.66
N ALA A 44 2.47 -13.13 -1.64
CA ALA A 44 2.74 -14.56 -1.43
C ALA A 44 3.98 -14.79 -0.55
N ALA A 45 5.06 -14.04 -0.74
CA ALA A 45 6.23 -14.10 0.13
C ALA A 45 5.91 -13.65 1.57
N TRP A 46 5.08 -12.63 1.73
CA TRP A 46 4.59 -12.20 3.04
C TRP A 46 3.83 -13.31 3.75
N MET A 47 2.93 -13.99 3.05
CA MET A 47 2.19 -15.13 3.61
C MET A 47 3.12 -16.22 4.14
N GLN A 48 4.20 -16.53 3.44
CA GLN A 48 5.19 -17.50 3.89
C GLN A 48 5.89 -17.06 5.19
N LEU A 49 6.23 -15.77 5.31
CA LEU A 49 6.81 -15.21 6.53
C LEU A 49 5.82 -15.24 7.70
N ALA A 50 4.54 -14.94 7.45
CA ALA A 50 3.48 -15.00 8.45
C ALA A 50 3.25 -16.43 8.95
N GLN A 51 3.22 -17.40 8.05
CA GLN A 51 3.12 -18.83 8.41
C GLN A 51 4.34 -19.32 9.18
N ALA A 52 5.53 -18.80 8.87
CA ALA A 52 6.76 -19.08 9.61
C ALA A 52 6.86 -18.30 10.94
N LYS A 53 5.90 -17.41 11.24
CA LYS A 53 5.90 -16.50 12.40
C LYS A 53 7.15 -15.63 12.51
N ASP A 54 7.71 -15.26 11.34
CA ASP A 54 8.89 -14.41 11.23
C ASP A 54 8.50 -12.92 11.24
N ALA A 55 8.23 -12.38 12.43
CA ALA A 55 7.87 -10.97 12.61
C ALA A 55 8.96 -10.03 12.09
N ALA A 56 10.23 -10.33 12.33
CA ALA A 56 11.36 -9.53 11.88
C ALA A 56 11.47 -9.54 10.35
N GLY A 57 11.30 -10.72 9.72
CA GLY A 57 11.27 -10.87 8.26
C GLY A 57 10.12 -10.09 7.63
N ILE A 58 8.92 -10.11 8.23
CA ILE A 58 7.77 -9.32 7.76
C ILE A 58 8.09 -7.84 7.83
N VAL A 59 8.47 -7.34 9.00
CA VAL A 59 8.64 -5.90 9.23
C VAL A 59 9.77 -5.32 8.37
N ASN A 60 10.92 -5.99 8.32
CA ASN A 60 12.06 -5.50 7.55
C ASN A 60 11.96 -5.78 6.05
N GLY A 61 11.27 -6.86 5.68
CA GLY A 61 11.13 -7.30 4.31
C GLY A 61 9.93 -6.71 3.58
N ILE A 62 8.80 -6.54 4.22
CA ILE A 62 7.52 -6.18 3.60
C ILE A 62 7.16 -4.72 3.83
N TYR A 63 7.22 -4.22 5.07
CA TYR A 63 6.78 -2.86 5.38
C TYR A 63 7.82 -1.78 5.04
N THR A 64 7.34 -0.55 4.87
CA THR A 64 8.19 0.65 4.98
C THR A 64 8.55 0.89 6.45
N ALA A 65 9.60 1.69 6.70
CA ALA A 65 10.03 2.00 8.05
C ALA A 65 8.96 2.73 8.89
N ASP A 66 8.08 3.46 8.24
CA ASP A 66 6.95 4.20 8.79
C ASP A 66 5.60 3.51 8.52
N GLY A 67 5.63 2.25 8.13
CA GLY A 67 4.44 1.46 7.81
C GLY A 67 3.42 1.41 8.95
N VAL A 68 2.15 1.25 8.59
CA VAL A 68 1.03 1.23 9.53
C VAL A 68 0.20 -0.02 9.32
N ALA A 69 -0.12 -0.73 10.41
CA ALA A 69 -1.12 -1.80 10.41
C ALA A 69 -2.34 -1.35 11.22
N LEU A 70 -3.55 -1.62 10.67
CA LEU A 70 -4.84 -1.27 11.27
C LEU A 70 -5.75 -2.50 11.23
N PHE A 71 -5.93 -3.15 12.35
CA PHE A 71 -6.81 -4.33 12.46
C PHE A 71 -7.71 -4.22 13.69
N ASP A 72 -9.02 -4.33 13.49
CA ASP A 72 -10.03 -4.40 14.56
C ASP A 72 -9.89 -3.34 15.67
N GLY A 73 -9.46 -2.13 15.29
CA GLY A 73 -9.29 -1.01 16.20
C GLY A 73 -7.90 -0.90 16.83
N ASP A 74 -7.01 -1.85 16.60
CA ASP A 74 -5.59 -1.74 16.94
C ASP A 74 -4.82 -1.04 15.82
N ILE A 75 -3.96 -0.09 16.17
CA ILE A 75 -3.16 0.69 15.24
C ILE A 75 -1.71 0.62 15.68
N ARG A 76 -0.85 0.07 14.81
CA ARG A 76 0.60 -0.04 15.04
C ARG A 76 1.35 0.73 13.96
N LYS A 77 2.34 1.51 14.35
CA LYS A 77 3.07 2.42 13.45
C LYS A 77 4.58 2.23 13.58
N GLY A 78 5.20 2.05 12.44
CA GLY A 78 6.64 1.93 12.33
C GLY A 78 7.17 0.58 12.81
N THR A 79 8.43 0.35 12.50
CA THR A 79 9.10 -0.96 12.66
C THR A 79 8.97 -1.53 14.06
N ALA A 80 9.17 -0.71 15.10
CA ALA A 80 9.21 -1.21 16.47
C ALA A 80 7.84 -1.69 16.97
N GLU A 81 6.78 -0.92 16.74
CA GLU A 81 5.43 -1.30 17.18
C GLU A 81 4.90 -2.48 16.36
N LEU A 82 5.14 -2.48 15.04
CA LEU A 82 4.76 -3.58 14.17
C LEU A 82 5.42 -4.88 14.61
N GLN A 83 6.73 -4.88 14.85
CA GLN A 83 7.45 -6.08 15.26
C GLN A 83 6.99 -6.58 16.63
N ALA A 84 6.94 -5.69 17.63
CA ALA A 84 6.53 -6.06 18.98
C ALA A 84 5.10 -6.62 19.02
N GLY A 85 4.17 -6.03 18.24
CA GLY A 85 2.81 -6.51 18.14
C GLY A 85 2.72 -7.90 17.52
N MET A 86 3.40 -8.13 16.40
CA MET A 86 3.42 -9.44 15.73
C MET A 86 4.06 -10.52 16.62
N GLU A 87 5.17 -10.21 17.30
CA GLU A 87 5.82 -11.13 18.22
C GLU A 87 4.91 -11.51 19.39
N ALA A 88 4.16 -10.54 19.94
CA ALA A 88 3.18 -10.79 20.99
C ALA A 88 2.04 -11.70 20.50
N GLU A 89 1.49 -11.46 19.30
CA GLU A 89 0.45 -12.31 18.70
C GLU A 89 0.94 -13.72 18.44
N PHE A 90 2.11 -13.88 17.83
CA PHE A 90 2.70 -15.20 17.57
C PHE A 90 2.99 -15.98 18.85
N THR A 91 3.34 -15.27 19.93
CA THR A 91 3.56 -15.87 21.25
C THR A 91 2.25 -16.28 21.91
N ALA A 92 1.23 -15.42 21.83
CA ALA A 92 -0.08 -15.67 22.43
C ALA A 92 -0.83 -16.84 21.76
N SER A 93 -0.66 -16.97 20.44
CA SER A 93 -1.35 -17.98 19.63
C SER A 93 -0.35 -18.80 18.78
N PRO A 94 0.45 -19.68 19.41
CA PRO A 94 1.52 -20.40 18.70
C PRO A 94 0.98 -21.38 17.67
N GLY A 95 -0.25 -21.89 17.84
CA GLY A 95 -0.94 -22.75 16.89
C GLY A 95 -1.62 -22.01 15.74
N ALA A 96 -1.92 -20.72 15.91
CA ALA A 96 -2.71 -19.96 14.94
C ALA A 96 -2.12 -20.00 13.53
N THR A 97 -3.01 -20.06 12.54
CA THR A 97 -2.66 -19.95 11.12
C THR A 97 -3.42 -18.82 10.45
N ILE A 98 -2.79 -18.20 9.47
CA ILE A 98 -3.40 -17.16 8.64
C ILE A 98 -3.18 -17.49 7.19
N SER A 99 -4.19 -17.23 6.38
CA SER A 99 -4.10 -17.28 4.92
C SER A 99 -4.91 -16.16 4.31
N TRP A 100 -4.54 -15.74 3.10
CA TRP A 100 -5.32 -14.74 2.37
C TRP A 100 -5.30 -14.99 0.87
N THR A 101 -6.28 -14.40 0.22
CA THR A 101 -6.41 -14.42 -1.24
C THR A 101 -6.46 -12.99 -1.76
N THR A 102 -5.54 -12.65 -2.63
CA THR A 102 -5.54 -11.38 -3.36
C THR A 102 -6.60 -11.41 -4.44
N ASN A 103 -7.65 -10.62 -4.29
CA ASN A 103 -8.73 -10.55 -5.27
C ASN A 103 -8.43 -9.52 -6.38
N ASP A 104 -7.78 -8.41 -6.04
CA ASP A 104 -7.50 -7.33 -6.96
C ASP A 104 -6.21 -6.60 -6.58
N VAL A 105 -5.46 -6.14 -7.59
CA VAL A 105 -4.31 -5.26 -7.47
C VAL A 105 -4.42 -4.19 -8.53
N GLN A 106 -4.39 -2.93 -8.13
CA GLN A 106 -4.39 -1.79 -9.04
C GLN A 106 -3.14 -0.96 -8.83
N VAL A 107 -2.42 -0.72 -9.90
CA VAL A 107 -1.17 0.05 -9.93
C VAL A 107 -1.43 1.40 -10.58
N ALA A 108 -0.96 2.48 -9.96
CA ALA A 108 -1.01 3.81 -10.55
C ALA A 108 -0.17 3.87 -11.84
N ALA A 109 -0.57 4.71 -12.78
CA ALA A 109 0.16 4.86 -14.05
C ALA A 109 1.62 5.32 -13.87
N SER A 110 1.95 5.94 -12.73
CA SER A 110 3.32 6.31 -12.34
C SER A 110 4.18 5.10 -11.94
N GLY A 111 3.57 3.95 -11.59
CA GLY A 111 4.26 2.73 -11.22
C GLY A 111 4.93 2.73 -9.84
N ASP A 112 4.57 3.67 -8.98
CA ASP A 112 5.18 3.86 -7.65
C ASP A 112 4.18 3.73 -6.48
N LEU A 113 2.88 3.64 -6.79
CA LEU A 113 1.81 3.47 -5.84
C LEU A 113 0.82 2.41 -6.34
N ALA A 114 0.34 1.58 -5.43
CA ALA A 114 -0.69 0.59 -5.74
C ALA A 114 -1.54 0.30 -4.51
N TYR A 115 -2.69 -0.32 -4.74
CA TYR A 115 -3.39 -1.02 -3.69
C TYR A 115 -3.60 -2.50 -4.06
N GLU A 116 -3.63 -3.33 -3.03
CA GLU A 116 -4.07 -4.71 -3.07
C GLU A 116 -5.27 -4.85 -2.16
N ARG A 117 -6.26 -5.65 -2.54
CA ARG A 117 -7.39 -6.01 -1.69
C ARG A 117 -7.72 -7.48 -1.84
N GLY A 118 -8.24 -8.05 -0.77
CA GLY A 118 -8.59 -9.45 -0.76
C GLY A 118 -9.36 -9.87 0.48
N THR A 119 -9.40 -11.16 0.68
CA THR A 119 -10.02 -11.80 1.84
C THR A 119 -8.97 -12.57 2.62
N PHE A 120 -9.12 -12.64 3.92
CA PHE A 120 -8.28 -13.48 4.79
C PHE A 120 -9.12 -14.44 5.62
N SER A 121 -8.46 -15.50 6.08
CA SER A 121 -8.97 -16.43 7.07
C SER A 121 -7.91 -16.61 8.15
N PHE A 122 -8.30 -16.42 9.40
CA PHE A 122 -7.46 -16.60 10.57
C PHE A 122 -8.06 -17.72 11.43
N ASP A 123 -7.29 -18.76 11.67
CA ASP A 123 -7.64 -19.89 12.55
C ASP A 123 -6.82 -19.76 13.84
N PRO A 124 -7.43 -19.43 14.98
CA PRO A 124 -6.72 -19.09 16.20
C PRO A 124 -6.01 -20.26 16.87
N ASP A 125 -6.42 -21.49 16.62
CA ASP A 125 -5.79 -22.70 17.17
C ASP A 125 -5.02 -23.52 16.13
N GLY A 126 -5.23 -23.26 14.84
CA GLY A 126 -4.60 -23.98 13.73
C GLY A 126 -5.03 -25.42 13.58
N ALA A 127 -6.00 -25.87 14.37
CA ALA A 127 -6.53 -27.24 14.39
C ALA A 127 -7.88 -27.34 13.64
N GLY A 128 -8.47 -26.18 13.30
CA GLY A 128 -9.78 -26.09 12.69
C GLY A 128 -10.92 -26.45 13.64
N GLU A 129 -10.66 -26.46 14.95
CA GLU A 129 -11.67 -26.75 15.97
C GLU A 129 -12.48 -25.51 16.33
N ALA A 130 -11.83 -24.34 16.34
CA ALA A 130 -12.50 -23.05 16.46
C ALA A 130 -12.98 -22.58 15.07
N PRO A 131 -14.12 -21.87 14.97
CA PRO A 131 -14.50 -21.29 13.72
C PRO A 131 -13.45 -20.24 13.31
N ALA A 132 -12.93 -20.36 12.09
CA ALA A 132 -11.99 -19.40 11.55
C ALA A 132 -12.64 -18.01 11.44
N GLU A 133 -11.89 -16.98 11.79
CA GLU A 133 -12.29 -15.60 11.54
C GLU A 133 -11.99 -15.26 10.07
N GLU A 134 -13.01 -14.88 9.35
CA GLU A 134 -12.87 -14.42 7.98
C GLU A 134 -12.99 -12.90 7.91
N GLY A 135 -12.26 -12.28 7.01
CA GLY A 135 -12.30 -10.84 6.85
C GLY A 135 -11.88 -10.37 5.47
N GLU A 136 -11.85 -9.06 5.35
CA GLU A 136 -11.38 -8.36 4.14
C GLU A 136 -10.20 -7.47 4.51
N PHE A 137 -9.29 -7.30 3.56
CA PHE A 137 -8.13 -6.44 3.76
C PHE A 137 -7.91 -5.52 2.55
N VAL A 138 -7.21 -4.44 2.81
CA VAL A 138 -6.59 -3.58 1.82
C VAL A 138 -5.17 -3.24 2.26
N THR A 139 -4.22 -3.45 1.37
CA THR A 139 -2.83 -3.03 1.56
C THR A 139 -2.49 -1.95 0.54
N ILE A 140 -1.94 -0.84 1.01
CA ILE A 140 -1.37 0.20 0.15
C ILE A 140 0.13 -0.07 0.01
N TRP A 141 0.56 -0.17 -1.22
CA TRP A 141 1.94 -0.43 -1.60
C TRP A 141 2.60 0.81 -2.20
N THR A 142 3.84 1.07 -1.82
CA THR A 142 4.69 2.06 -2.47
C THR A 142 5.95 1.39 -3.01
N LYS A 143 6.47 1.91 -4.13
CA LYS A 143 7.69 1.41 -4.73
C LYS A 143 8.83 2.38 -4.46
N ALA A 144 9.72 2.00 -3.54
CA ALA A 144 10.94 2.71 -3.24
C ALA A 144 12.14 1.84 -3.63
N ASP A 145 13.13 2.43 -4.25
CA ASP A 145 14.37 1.72 -4.68
C ASP A 145 14.08 0.47 -5.55
N GLY A 146 13.03 0.53 -6.37
CA GLY A 146 12.62 -0.58 -7.23
C GLY A 146 11.90 -1.72 -6.52
N THR A 147 11.64 -1.61 -5.21
CA THR A 147 11.00 -2.65 -4.40
C THR A 147 9.64 -2.17 -3.88
N TRP A 148 8.61 -2.97 -4.05
CA TRP A 148 7.30 -2.74 -3.47
C TRP A 148 7.32 -3.02 -1.96
N ARG A 149 6.78 -2.08 -1.16
CA ARG A 149 6.65 -2.19 0.29
C ARG A 149 5.28 -1.71 0.73
N ALA A 150 4.71 -2.37 1.74
CA ALA A 150 3.46 -1.99 2.36
C ALA A 150 3.67 -0.73 3.21
N VAL A 151 2.90 0.33 2.92
CA VAL A 151 2.88 1.56 3.72
C VAL A 151 1.67 1.58 4.65
N VAL A 152 0.56 0.97 4.24
CA VAL A 152 -0.61 0.74 5.08
C VAL A 152 -1.10 -0.67 4.82
N ASP A 153 -1.41 -1.38 5.88
CA ASP A 153 -2.11 -2.64 5.85
C ASP A 153 -3.31 -2.55 6.79
N ALA A 154 -4.51 -2.77 6.26
CA ALA A 154 -5.73 -2.62 7.01
C ALA A 154 -6.68 -3.77 6.74
N GLY A 155 -7.28 -4.30 7.78
CA GLY A 155 -8.27 -5.35 7.67
C GLY A 155 -9.34 -5.27 8.75
N THR A 156 -10.43 -5.95 8.49
CA THR A 156 -11.52 -6.11 9.45
C THR A 156 -12.10 -7.49 9.33
N ALA A 157 -12.29 -8.15 10.47
CA ALA A 157 -13.02 -9.40 10.53
C ALA A 157 -14.48 -9.20 10.15
N ARG A 158 -15.06 -10.13 9.41
CA ARG A 158 -16.50 -10.14 9.18
C ARG A 158 -17.18 -10.50 10.49
N LYS A 159 -18.07 -9.65 10.94
CA LYS A 159 -18.95 -10.01 12.04
C LYS A 159 -19.76 -11.24 11.63
N ALA A 160 -19.63 -12.33 12.40
CA ALA A 160 -20.46 -13.52 12.18
C ALA A 160 -21.93 -13.06 12.04
N ALA A 161 -22.58 -13.49 10.96
CA ALA A 161 -23.99 -13.18 10.79
C ALA A 161 -24.71 -13.71 12.06
N GLU A 162 -25.35 -12.80 12.80
CA GLU A 162 -26.15 -13.16 13.95
C GLU A 162 -27.13 -14.24 13.49
N ALA A 163 -26.97 -15.45 14.04
CA ALA A 163 -27.81 -16.57 13.66
C ALA A 163 -29.25 -16.12 13.78
N ALA A 164 -29.97 -16.10 12.66
CA ALA A 164 -31.36 -15.66 12.64
C ALA A 164 -32.10 -16.46 13.72
N ALA A 165 -32.62 -15.76 14.73
CA ALA A 165 -33.42 -16.39 15.78
C ALA A 165 -34.48 -17.25 15.10
N PRO A 166 -34.70 -18.51 15.52
CA PRO A 166 -35.72 -19.33 14.93
C PRO A 166 -37.06 -18.59 15.04
N ALA A 167 -37.75 -18.43 13.91
CA ALA A 167 -39.06 -17.82 13.88
C ALA A 167 -39.95 -18.57 14.86
N ALA A 168 -40.43 -17.89 15.91
CA ALA A 168 -41.36 -18.45 16.84
C ALA A 168 -42.63 -18.80 16.06
N GLY A 169 -42.91 -20.11 15.91
CA GLY A 169 -44.13 -20.67 15.36
C GLY A 169 -45.27 -20.61 16.35
#